data_abe3ed2da741e26ff8256be1b53c2bd1
#
_entry.id   abe3ed2da741e26ff8256be1b53c2bd1
#
_cell.length_a   1.000
_cell.length_b   1.000
_cell.length_c   1.000
_cell.angle_alpha   90.00
_cell.angle_beta   90.00
_cell.angle_gamma   90.00
#
_symmetry.space_group_name_H-M   'P 1'
#
loop_
_entity.id
_entity.type
_entity.pdbx_description
1 polymer ?
#
loop_
_entity_poly.entity_id
_entity_poly.type
_entity_poly.pdbx_seq_one_letter_code
_entity_poly.pdbx_strand_id
1 'polypeptide(L)'
;MSVFNPIQRWIPVAAAVVASFAFAPVAQPQGLNTIPVELETLPSGYSTLAAALQTAGLNTALAGPGPFTVFAPSDVAFGRLPAGTVESLLQPANRGQLTRILTYHVVPGRITSFDLQPGQSATLTTLAGLPIQVQVGSDGSITVNGANVIVGDIPVSNGVIHGIDGVLLP
;
A
#
# COMPACT_ATOMS: atom_id res chain seq x y z
N MET A 1 14.70 43.98 41.23
CA MET A 1 14.62 43.60 40.95
C MET A 1 14.46 42.75 40.51
N SER A 2 14.46 42.48 40.23
CA SER A 2 14.38 41.71 39.72
C SER A 2 13.98 41.08 39.25
N VAL A 3 13.70 41.11 39.12
CA VAL A 3 13.21 40.57 38.73
C VAL A 3 13.30 40.06 37.90
N PHE A 4 13.32 39.83 37.45
CA PHE A 4 13.34 39.28 36.57
C PHE A 4 13.62 38.46 36.33
N ASN A 5 13.67 38.29 36.42
CA ASN A 5 13.96 37.44 36.21
C ASN A 5 13.47 36.42 35.93
N PRO A 6 12.94 36.28 35.96
CA PRO A 6 12.27 35.30 35.92
C PRO A 6 12.12 35.00 34.70
N ILE A 7 11.98 35.41 34.21
CA ILE A 7 11.80 35.28 33.06
C ILE A 7 12.44 34.54 32.36
N GLN A 8 13.21 34.58 32.40
CA GLN A 8 13.87 33.91 31.71
C GLN A 8 13.70 32.73 31.82
N ARG A 9 13.33 32.33 32.60
CA ARG A 9 13.25 31.17 32.74
C ARG A 9 12.45 30.57 31.86
N TRP A 10 11.53 30.97 31.62
CA TRP A 10 10.66 30.37 30.82
C TRP A 10 11.14 30.25 29.52
N ILE A 11 11.88 30.96 29.23
CA ILE A 11 12.30 30.91 28.04
C ILE A 11 12.90 29.73 27.77
N PRO A 12 13.62 29.36 28.43
CA PRO A 12 14.36 28.26 28.14
C PRO A 12 13.51 27.19 27.92
N VAL A 13 12.63 27.15 28.54
CA VAL A 13 11.83 26.23 28.41
C VAL A 13 11.40 26.14 27.11
N ALA A 14 11.06 27.07 26.67
CA ALA A 14 10.56 27.02 25.40
C ALA A 14 11.50 26.42 24.55
N ALA A 15 12.56 26.78 24.70
CA ALA A 15 13.52 26.31 23.85
C ALA A 15 13.47 24.85 23.84
N ALA A 16 13.40 24.41 24.89
CA ALA A 16 13.48 23.02 24.95
C ALA A 16 12.45 22.45 24.15
N VAL A 17 11.43 22.96 24.24
CA VAL A 17 10.43 22.45 23.57
C VAL A 17 10.66 22.38 22.19
N VAL A 18 11.11 23.32 21.76
CA VAL A 18 11.33 23.34 20.47
C VAL A 18 12.02 22.24 20.00
N ALA A 19 12.95 21.99 20.56
CA ALA A 19 13.75 20.96 20.07
C ALA A 19 12.96 19.81 19.82
N SER A 20 12.08 19.62 20.60
CA SER A 20 11.47 18.43 20.47
C SER A 20 10.73 18.29 19.26
N PHE A 21 10.22 19.22 18.74
CA PHE A 21 9.47 18.93 17.64
C PHE A 21 10.24 18.92 16.50
N ALA A 22 11.31 19.12 16.56
CA ALA A 22 12.07 19.10 15.44
C ALA A 22 11.86 17.89 14.69
N PHE A 23 11.58 16.80 15.23
CA PHE A 23 11.48 15.72 14.45
C PHE A 23 10.17 15.37 14.31
N ALA A 24 9.52 15.66 15.05
CA ALA A 24 8.28 15.21 14.94
C ALA A 24 7.80 15.35 13.63
N PRO A 25 8.03 16.18 13.11
CA PRO A 25 7.48 16.45 11.96
C PRO A 25 7.46 15.48 11.07
N VAL A 26 8.30 15.09 10.95
CA VAL A 26 8.29 14.23 10.17
C VAL A 26 7.20 14.05 9.51
N ALA A 27 6.58 14.72 9.30
CA ALA A 27 5.73 14.65 8.34
C ALA A 27 5.03 13.47 8.02
N GLN A 28 4.65 12.75 8.80
CA GLN A 28 3.79 11.68 8.44
C GLN A 28 2.38 12.15 8.41
N PRO A 29 1.64 11.84 7.37
CA PRO A 29 0.26 12.23 7.32
C PRO A 29 -0.42 11.49 8.43
N GLN A 30 -0.91 12.22 9.36
CA GLN A 30 -1.56 11.64 10.47
C GLN A 30 -2.88 11.08 10.07
N GLY A 31 -3.21 9.97 10.57
CA GLY A 31 -4.47 9.36 10.26
C GLY A 31 -4.45 8.37 9.11
N LEU A 32 -3.37 8.27 8.43
CA LEU A 32 -3.25 7.26 7.39
C LEU A 32 -2.47 6.06 7.91
N ASN A 33 -2.98 4.89 7.67
CA ASN A 33 -2.30 3.65 8.02
C ASN A 33 -1.25 3.27 6.97
N THR A 34 -0.36 2.38 7.32
CA THR A 34 0.52 1.77 6.32
C THR A 34 -0.27 0.75 5.53
N ILE A 35 0.27 0.34 4.38
CA ILE A 35 -0.40 -0.61 3.50
C ILE A 35 -0.92 -1.86 4.24
N PRO A 36 -0.11 -2.56 5.02
CA PRO A 36 -0.63 -3.75 5.69
C PRO A 36 -1.75 -3.46 6.66
N VAL A 37 -1.64 -2.39 7.41
CA VAL A 37 -2.65 -2.03 8.41
C VAL A 37 -3.95 -1.59 7.73
N GLU A 38 -3.85 -0.86 6.64
CA GLU A 38 -5.04 -0.45 5.91
C GLU A 38 -5.79 -1.65 5.34
N LEU A 39 -5.07 -2.61 4.78
CA LEU A 39 -5.69 -3.82 4.24
C LEU A 39 -6.43 -4.64 5.29
N GLU A 40 -5.98 -4.60 6.54
CA GLU A 40 -6.66 -5.29 7.64
C GLU A 40 -7.89 -4.53 8.13
N THR A 41 -7.89 -3.21 7.96
CA THR A 41 -8.98 -2.35 8.44
C THR A 41 -10.04 -2.08 7.40
N LEU A 42 -9.75 -2.33 6.13
CA LEU A 42 -10.75 -2.14 5.09
C LEU A 42 -11.97 -3.04 5.36
N PRO A 43 -13.16 -2.48 5.22
CA PRO A 43 -14.36 -3.26 5.48
C PRO A 43 -14.42 -4.41 4.47
N SER A 44 -14.47 -5.57 4.99
CA SER A 44 -14.59 -6.84 4.31
C SER A 44 -14.27 -6.87 2.82
N GLY A 45 -13.43 -7.73 2.44
CA GLY A 45 -13.13 -7.96 1.05
C GLY A 45 -11.65 -8.11 0.73
N TYR A 46 -10.77 -7.93 1.70
CA TYR A 46 -9.33 -8.06 1.48
C TYR A 46 -8.62 -8.89 2.55
N SER A 47 -9.39 -9.65 3.31
CA SER A 47 -8.85 -10.45 4.41
C SER A 47 -7.90 -11.54 3.91
N THR A 48 -8.19 -12.11 2.77
CA THR A 48 -7.33 -13.15 2.20
C THR A 48 -5.97 -12.56 1.82
N LEU A 49 -5.96 -11.35 1.26
CA LEU A 49 -4.71 -10.69 0.92
C LEU A 49 -3.90 -10.33 2.17
N ALA A 50 -4.56 -9.83 3.21
CA ALA A 50 -3.89 -9.51 4.45
C ALA A 50 -3.24 -10.77 5.06
N ALA A 51 -3.96 -11.88 5.09
CA ALA A 51 -3.42 -13.14 5.58
C ALA A 51 -2.26 -13.62 4.71
N ALA A 52 -2.35 -13.43 3.40
CA ALA A 52 -1.28 -13.81 2.50
C ALA A 52 -0.02 -12.99 2.73
N LEU A 53 -0.16 -11.69 2.96
CA LEU A 53 0.97 -10.83 3.27
C LEU A 53 1.65 -11.22 4.58
N GLN A 54 0.87 -11.58 5.58
CA GLN A 54 1.41 -12.05 6.85
C GLN A 54 2.16 -13.36 6.67
N THR A 55 1.57 -14.30 5.94
CA THR A 55 2.18 -15.60 5.69
C THR A 55 3.48 -15.47 4.90
N ALA A 56 3.50 -14.57 3.94
CA ALA A 56 4.71 -14.32 3.14
C ALA A 56 5.76 -13.50 3.89
N GLY A 57 5.39 -12.87 5.01
CA GLY A 57 6.28 -12.00 5.76
C GLY A 57 6.54 -10.66 5.07
N LEU A 58 5.64 -10.23 4.20
CA LEU A 58 5.79 -8.99 3.47
C LEU A 58 5.26 -7.77 4.22
N ASN A 59 4.59 -7.97 5.35
CA ASN A 59 4.07 -6.86 6.13
C ASN A 59 5.16 -5.85 6.48
N THR A 60 6.32 -6.33 6.89
CA THR A 60 7.43 -5.45 7.25
C THR A 60 7.96 -4.70 6.03
N ALA A 61 8.04 -5.37 4.90
CA ALA A 61 8.53 -4.73 3.68
C ALA A 61 7.56 -3.65 3.19
N LEU A 62 6.27 -3.92 3.25
CA LEU A 62 5.26 -2.96 2.80
C LEU A 62 4.94 -1.90 3.85
N ALA A 63 5.40 -2.05 5.08
CA ALA A 63 5.29 -1.03 6.11
C ALA A 63 6.46 -0.04 6.04
N GLY A 64 7.47 -0.35 5.26
CA GLY A 64 8.65 0.51 5.12
C GLY A 64 8.35 1.80 4.36
N PRO A 65 9.37 2.64 4.23
CA PRO A 65 9.18 3.90 3.52
C PRO A 65 8.94 3.62 2.04
N GLY A 66 7.79 4.06 1.58
CA GLY A 66 7.42 3.91 0.19
C GLY A 66 8.10 4.91 -0.70
N PRO A 67 7.42 5.34 -1.72
CA PRO A 67 6.02 4.98 -1.96
C PRO A 67 5.85 3.64 -2.67
N PHE A 68 4.72 3.01 -2.41
CA PHE A 68 4.34 1.79 -3.09
C PHE A 68 2.92 1.91 -3.63
N THR A 69 2.67 1.27 -4.77
CA THR A 69 1.30 1.10 -5.27
C THR A 69 0.97 -0.38 -5.18
N VAL A 70 -0.11 -0.71 -4.49
CA VAL A 70 -0.53 -2.09 -4.31
C VAL A 70 -1.83 -2.32 -5.06
N PHE A 71 -1.83 -3.30 -5.93
CA PHE A 71 -3.06 -3.76 -6.58
C PHE A 71 -3.62 -4.89 -5.72
N ALA A 72 -4.61 -4.58 -4.89
CA ALA A 72 -5.13 -5.50 -3.90
C ALA A 72 -6.28 -6.33 -4.49
N PRO A 73 -6.08 -7.63 -4.71
CA PRO A 73 -7.20 -8.46 -5.16
C PRO A 73 -8.18 -8.67 -4.02
N SER A 74 -9.45 -8.54 -4.32
CA SER A 74 -10.49 -8.75 -3.31
C SER A 74 -10.64 -10.24 -2.99
N ASP A 75 -11.34 -10.53 -1.89
CA ASP A 75 -11.63 -11.92 -1.54
C ASP A 75 -12.42 -12.63 -2.63
N VAL A 76 -13.26 -11.88 -3.37
CA VAL A 76 -13.98 -12.41 -4.51
C VAL A 76 -13.01 -12.80 -5.63
N ALA A 77 -11.96 -12.01 -5.82
CA ALA A 77 -10.94 -12.30 -6.81
C ALA A 77 -10.22 -13.61 -6.48
N PHE A 78 -9.90 -13.82 -5.22
CA PHE A 78 -9.31 -15.08 -4.79
C PHE A 78 -10.31 -16.24 -4.96
N GLY A 79 -11.59 -15.99 -4.77
CA GLY A 79 -12.63 -17.00 -4.96
C GLY A 79 -12.80 -17.45 -6.40
N ARG A 80 -12.30 -16.69 -7.36
CA ARG A 80 -12.33 -17.07 -8.78
C ARG A 80 -11.19 -18.00 -9.15
N LEU A 81 -10.21 -18.16 -8.27
CA LEU A 81 -9.15 -19.13 -8.51
C LEU A 81 -9.67 -20.55 -8.33
N PRO A 82 -9.02 -21.54 -8.95
CA PRO A 82 -9.42 -22.93 -8.75
C PRO A 82 -9.43 -23.30 -7.28
N ALA A 83 -10.34 -24.19 -6.92
CA ALA A 83 -10.48 -24.62 -5.54
C ALA A 83 -9.16 -25.15 -5.00
N GLY A 84 -8.81 -24.74 -3.78
CA GLY A 84 -7.57 -25.18 -3.14
C GLY A 84 -6.33 -24.37 -3.53
N THR A 85 -6.41 -23.49 -4.53
CA THR A 85 -5.24 -22.71 -4.95
C THR A 85 -4.81 -21.76 -3.85
N VAL A 86 -5.75 -21.04 -3.25
CA VAL A 86 -5.44 -20.08 -2.19
C VAL A 86 -4.88 -20.82 -0.98
N GLU A 87 -5.51 -21.90 -0.60
CA GLU A 87 -5.06 -22.71 0.53
C GLU A 87 -3.67 -23.25 0.29
N SER A 88 -3.42 -23.68 -0.92
CA SER A 88 -2.10 -24.19 -1.30
C SER A 88 -1.04 -23.09 -1.24
N LEU A 89 -1.37 -21.90 -1.70
CA LEU A 89 -0.43 -20.77 -1.68
C LEU A 89 -0.14 -20.31 -0.25
N LEU A 90 -1.09 -20.45 0.66
CA LEU A 90 -0.90 -20.05 2.05
C LEU A 90 -0.07 -21.06 2.84
N GLN A 91 0.23 -22.22 2.27
CA GLN A 91 1.05 -23.20 2.95
C GLN A 91 2.52 -22.73 3.03
N PRO A 92 3.19 -23.00 4.14
CA PRO A 92 4.60 -22.63 4.31
C PRO A 92 5.51 -23.16 3.21
N ALA A 93 5.18 -24.32 2.65
CA ALA A 93 5.96 -24.91 1.58
C ALA A 93 5.92 -24.08 0.29
N ASN A 94 4.86 -23.33 0.09
CA ASN A 94 4.65 -22.52 -1.11
C ASN A 94 4.90 -21.03 -0.88
N ARG A 95 5.55 -20.71 0.22
CA ARG A 95 5.81 -19.32 0.59
C ARG A 95 6.55 -18.55 -0.51
N GLY A 96 7.46 -19.20 -1.20
CA GLY A 96 8.19 -18.56 -2.29
C GLY A 96 7.29 -18.17 -3.46
N GLN A 97 6.34 -19.02 -3.81
CA GLN A 97 5.37 -18.70 -4.85
C GLN A 97 4.44 -17.59 -4.39
N LEU A 98 3.99 -17.67 -3.14
CA LEU A 98 3.13 -16.64 -2.58
C LEU A 98 3.82 -15.29 -2.58
N THR A 99 5.07 -15.23 -2.16
CA THR A 99 5.86 -14.00 -2.15
C THR A 99 5.98 -13.45 -3.57
N ARG A 100 6.23 -14.30 -4.54
CA ARG A 100 6.36 -13.87 -5.94
C ARG A 100 5.04 -13.29 -6.47
N ILE A 101 3.93 -13.93 -6.17
CA ILE A 101 2.62 -13.43 -6.58
C ILE A 101 2.34 -12.10 -5.89
N LEU A 102 2.59 -11.99 -4.60
CA LEU A 102 2.32 -10.77 -3.86
C LEU A 102 3.20 -9.61 -4.32
N THR A 103 4.49 -9.87 -4.57
CA THR A 103 5.36 -8.82 -5.10
C THR A 103 4.99 -8.44 -6.53
N TYR A 104 4.35 -9.32 -7.25
CA TYR A 104 3.82 -9.01 -8.58
C TYR A 104 2.61 -8.06 -8.51
N HIS A 105 1.96 -7.96 -7.36
CA HIS A 105 0.87 -7.01 -7.14
C HIS A 105 1.36 -5.65 -6.62
N VAL A 106 2.66 -5.50 -6.36
CA VAL A 106 3.21 -4.28 -5.80
C VAL A 106 4.14 -3.62 -6.80
N VAL A 107 3.90 -2.35 -7.05
CA VAL A 107 4.74 -1.55 -7.94
C VAL A 107 5.44 -0.49 -7.10
N PRO A 108 6.77 -0.35 -7.22
CA PRO A 108 7.46 0.73 -6.52
C PRO A 108 7.06 2.06 -7.17
N GLY A 109 6.73 3.01 -6.34
CA GLY A 109 6.26 4.32 -6.79
C GLY A 109 4.79 4.51 -6.46
N ARG A 110 4.37 5.74 -6.40
CA ARG A 110 2.98 6.08 -6.15
C ARG A 110 2.30 6.39 -7.46
N ILE A 111 1.35 5.56 -7.85
CA ILE A 111 0.62 5.71 -9.10
C ILE A 111 -0.85 5.78 -8.76
N THR A 112 -1.47 6.88 -9.09
CA THR A 112 -2.89 7.11 -8.87
C THR A 112 -3.63 7.06 -10.19
N SER A 113 -4.95 7.00 -10.12
CA SER A 113 -5.77 7.05 -11.33
C SER A 113 -5.58 8.36 -12.09
N PHE A 114 -5.16 9.41 -11.41
CA PHE A 114 -4.94 10.72 -12.03
C PHE A 114 -3.63 10.77 -12.83
N ASP A 115 -2.72 9.87 -12.58
CA ASP A 115 -1.46 9.80 -13.32
C ASP A 115 -1.64 9.12 -14.69
N LEU A 116 -2.78 8.49 -14.88
CA LEU A 116 -3.07 7.74 -16.07
C LEU A 116 -4.17 8.46 -16.86
N GLN A 117 -3.94 8.66 -18.13
CA GLN A 117 -4.91 9.37 -18.96
C GLN A 117 -5.87 8.39 -19.64
N PRO A 118 -7.12 8.77 -19.80
CA PRO A 118 -8.10 7.92 -20.49
C PRO A 118 -7.61 7.54 -21.88
N GLY A 119 -7.79 6.29 -22.22
CA GLY A 119 -7.38 5.77 -23.52
C GLY A 119 -5.90 5.40 -23.60
N GLN A 120 -5.16 5.53 -22.51
CA GLN A 120 -3.74 5.17 -22.50
C GLN A 120 -3.48 3.86 -21.81
N SER A 121 -2.37 3.26 -22.15
CA SER A 121 -1.86 2.08 -21.45
C SER A 121 -0.44 2.39 -20.97
N ALA A 122 -0.12 1.86 -19.81
CA ALA A 122 1.20 2.00 -19.22
C ALA A 122 1.72 0.63 -18.81
N THR A 123 2.99 0.42 -18.99
CA THR A 123 3.63 -0.81 -18.50
C THR A 123 4.44 -0.44 -17.27
N LEU A 124 4.14 -1.09 -16.17
CA LEU A 124 4.79 -0.84 -14.89
C LEU A 124 5.59 -2.07 -14.48
N THR A 125 6.75 -1.84 -13.91
CA THR A 125 7.56 -2.94 -13.41
C THR A 125 7.23 -3.16 -11.93
N THR A 126 6.89 -4.38 -11.58
CA THR A 126 6.54 -4.75 -10.21
C THR A 126 7.77 -5.06 -9.38
N LEU A 127 7.59 -5.21 -8.07
CA LEU A 127 8.68 -5.65 -7.19
C LEU A 127 9.16 -7.07 -7.51
N ALA A 128 8.35 -7.86 -8.20
CA ALA A 128 8.77 -9.17 -8.67
C ALA A 128 9.73 -9.08 -9.87
N GLY A 129 9.95 -7.89 -10.40
CA GLY A 129 10.78 -7.69 -11.58
C GLY A 129 10.08 -7.98 -12.90
N LEU A 130 8.80 -8.22 -12.86
CA LEU A 130 7.99 -8.53 -14.04
C LEU A 130 7.07 -7.37 -14.37
N PRO A 131 6.85 -7.10 -15.65
CA PRO A 131 5.99 -6.00 -16.04
C PRO A 131 4.51 -6.36 -15.94
N ILE A 132 3.71 -5.36 -15.61
CA ILE A 132 2.26 -5.46 -15.69
C ILE A 132 1.76 -4.36 -16.61
N GLN A 133 0.67 -4.61 -17.28
CA GLN A 133 0.05 -3.61 -18.13
C GLN A 133 -1.17 -3.01 -17.45
N VAL A 134 -1.17 -1.71 -17.35
CA VAL A 134 -2.32 -0.95 -16.86
C VAL A 134 -2.93 -0.25 -18.04
N GLN A 135 -4.21 -0.44 -18.26
CA GLN A 135 -4.93 0.20 -19.36
C GLN A 135 -6.05 1.05 -18.78
N VAL A 136 -6.20 2.21 -19.33
CA VAL A 136 -7.29 3.10 -18.94
C VAL A 136 -8.24 3.19 -20.14
N GLY A 137 -9.47 2.80 -19.93
CA GLY A 137 -10.50 2.91 -20.96
C GLY A 137 -10.87 4.34 -21.24
N SER A 138 -11.51 4.56 -22.35
CA SER A 138 -12.01 5.89 -22.70
C SER A 138 -13.10 6.37 -21.75
N ASP A 139 -13.71 5.46 -21.02
CA ASP A 139 -14.72 5.75 -19.99
C ASP A 139 -14.11 5.99 -18.60
N GLY A 140 -12.79 5.92 -18.48
CA GLY A 140 -12.10 6.09 -17.21
C GLY A 140 -11.93 4.79 -16.41
N SER A 141 -12.37 3.67 -16.94
CA SER A 141 -12.16 2.39 -16.25
C SER A 141 -10.69 2.00 -16.32
N ILE A 142 -10.18 1.42 -15.26
CA ILE A 142 -8.79 0.99 -15.19
C ILE A 142 -8.74 -0.52 -15.10
N THR A 143 -7.91 -1.12 -15.93
CA THR A 143 -7.67 -2.56 -15.89
C THR A 143 -6.17 -2.80 -15.73
N VAL A 144 -5.84 -3.84 -14.98
CA VAL A 144 -4.45 -4.23 -14.75
C VAL A 144 -4.33 -5.69 -15.16
N ASN A 145 -3.59 -5.96 -16.22
CA ASN A 145 -3.47 -7.28 -16.79
C ASN A 145 -4.83 -7.99 -17.00
N GLY A 146 -5.85 -7.23 -17.32
CA GLY A 146 -7.19 -7.77 -17.54
C GLY A 146 -8.07 -7.83 -16.30
N ALA A 147 -7.56 -7.51 -15.13
CA ALA A 147 -8.36 -7.39 -13.93
C ALA A 147 -8.86 -5.96 -13.79
N ASN A 148 -10.11 -5.77 -13.44
CA ASN A 148 -10.67 -4.43 -13.31
C ASN A 148 -10.37 -3.85 -11.95
N VAL A 149 -10.04 -2.57 -11.92
CA VAL A 149 -9.92 -1.83 -10.66
C VAL A 149 -11.33 -1.46 -10.21
N ILE A 150 -11.73 -1.98 -9.07
CA ILE A 150 -13.08 -1.74 -8.53
C ILE A 150 -13.09 -0.64 -7.49
N VAL A 151 -11.96 -0.42 -6.82
CA VAL A 151 -11.78 0.68 -5.88
C VAL A 151 -10.40 1.24 -6.12
N GLY A 152 -10.29 2.49 -6.40
CA GLY A 152 -9.01 3.11 -6.68
C GLY A 152 -8.62 4.16 -5.66
N ASP A 153 -7.35 4.51 -5.68
CA ASP A 153 -6.83 5.66 -4.96
C ASP A 153 -7.09 5.64 -3.45
N ILE A 154 -6.96 4.49 -2.81
CA ILE A 154 -7.05 4.41 -1.36
C ILE A 154 -5.72 4.92 -0.81
N PRO A 155 -5.69 6.08 -0.16
CA PRO A 155 -4.45 6.67 0.30
C PRO A 155 -3.95 5.98 1.57
N VAL A 156 -2.68 5.70 1.60
CA VAL A 156 -2.00 5.17 2.78
C VAL A 156 -0.74 5.99 3.03
N SER A 157 -0.18 5.86 4.21
CA SER A 157 0.98 6.69 4.61
C SER A 157 2.21 6.48 3.73
N ASN A 158 2.36 5.30 3.18
CA ASN A 158 3.52 4.95 2.37
C ASN A 158 3.15 4.54 0.94
N GLY A 159 2.02 4.98 0.43
CA GLY A 159 1.65 4.70 -0.95
C GLY A 159 0.17 4.81 -1.22
N VAL A 160 -0.31 3.95 -2.09
CA VAL A 160 -1.69 3.94 -2.52
C VAL A 160 -2.12 2.50 -2.78
N ILE A 161 -3.37 2.19 -2.53
CA ILE A 161 -3.93 0.87 -2.78
C ILE A 161 -5.04 0.98 -3.82
N HIS A 162 -5.03 0.07 -4.79
CA HIS A 162 -6.12 -0.07 -5.75
C HIS A 162 -6.71 -1.48 -5.61
N GLY A 163 -8.00 -1.57 -5.31
CA GLY A 163 -8.67 -2.86 -5.23
C GLY A 163 -9.04 -3.38 -6.62
N ILE A 164 -8.68 -4.60 -6.92
CA ILE A 164 -8.95 -5.24 -8.20
C ILE A 164 -9.82 -6.49 -8.03
N ASP A 165 -10.53 -6.85 -9.07
CA ASP A 165 -11.45 -7.98 -9.06
C ASP A 165 -10.82 -9.29 -9.56
N GLY A 166 -9.56 -9.29 -9.84
CA GLY A 166 -8.82 -10.46 -10.28
C GLY A 166 -7.44 -10.55 -9.66
N VAL A 167 -6.92 -11.75 -9.53
CA VAL A 167 -5.58 -11.98 -8.99
C VAL A 167 -4.60 -11.96 -10.16
N LEU A 168 -3.55 -11.15 -10.03
CA LEU A 168 -2.51 -11.10 -11.05
C LEU A 168 -1.55 -12.27 -10.86
N LEU A 169 -1.40 -13.05 -11.89
CA LEU A 169 -0.49 -14.18 -11.88
C LEU A 169 0.66 -13.89 -12.83
N PRO A 170 1.92 -14.10 -12.41
CA PRO A 170 3.10 -13.84 -13.22
C PRO A 170 3.32 -14.91 -14.30
#